data_406de15f66a8fb2d9d9491640fea6cc8
#
_entry.id   406de15f66a8fb2d9d9491640fea6cc8
#
_cell.length_a   1.000
_cell.length_b   1.000
_cell.length_c   1.000
_cell.angle_alpha   90.00
_cell.angle_beta   90.00
_cell.angle_gamma   90.00
#
_symmetry.space_group_name_H-M   'P 1'
#
loop_
_entity.id
_entity.type
_entity.pdbx_description
1 polymer ?
#
loop_
_entity_poly.entity_id
_entity_poly.type
_entity_poly.pdbx_seq_one_letter_code
_entity_poly.pdbx_strand_id
1 'polypeptide(L)'
;TRGKRPSFFIVAIFLLSEILLVNALIAVNGAATNPFSAVLLIPTVLAFMLLPYAYAALLLLVSVAAQASQLLLLSEHAHHHNANMVGHSQAMIAGFVITSVLIAVIVVYFRRQIARRERDLQQLRERQLRDEQLLAIGTAAAQFTHDVATPAQSIKFLLEEANEDAHPPAWLAPLNIQFQRIQNHLQDWRLIADDIRAQRLHEYK
;
A
#
# COMPACT_ATOMS: atom_id res chain seq x y z
N THR A 1 3.52 21.30 2.45
CA THR A 1 2.07 21.58 2.57
C THR A 1 1.31 20.26 2.42
N ARG A 2 0.90 19.70 3.55
CA ARG A 2 0.00 18.54 3.61
C ARG A 2 -1.38 19.01 3.14
N GLY A 3 -1.68 18.89 1.84
CA GLY A 3 -3.00 19.14 1.30
C GLY A 3 -4.01 18.26 2.05
N LYS A 4 -4.97 18.86 2.74
CA LYS A 4 -6.09 18.15 3.34
C LYS A 4 -6.78 17.38 2.21
N ARG A 5 -6.76 16.05 2.25
CA ARG A 5 -7.53 15.22 1.32
C ARG A 5 -8.99 15.64 1.46
N PRO A 6 -9.69 15.97 0.37
CA PRO A 6 -11.10 16.33 0.45
C PRO A 6 -11.86 15.19 1.13
N SER A 7 -12.79 15.54 2.01
CA SER A 7 -13.64 14.55 2.66
C SER A 7 -14.37 13.74 1.58
N PHE A 8 -14.43 12.43 1.71
CA PHE A 8 -15.17 11.55 0.78
C PHE A 8 -16.61 12.05 0.54
N PHE A 9 -17.18 12.70 1.54
CA PHE A 9 -18.52 13.28 1.47
C PHE A 9 -18.59 14.45 0.48
N ILE A 10 -17.60 15.34 0.45
CA ILE A 10 -17.52 16.46 -0.49
C ILE A 10 -17.40 15.94 -1.92
N VAL A 11 -16.55 14.93 -2.15
CA VAL A 11 -16.38 14.29 -3.46
C VAL A 11 -17.69 13.62 -3.90
N ALA A 12 -18.37 12.92 -2.98
CA ALA A 12 -19.64 12.26 -3.28
C ALA A 12 -20.75 13.26 -3.66
N ILE A 13 -20.86 14.38 -2.93
CA ILE A 13 -21.82 15.45 -3.26
C ILE A 13 -21.52 16.07 -4.63
N PHE A 14 -20.23 16.34 -4.91
CA PHE A 14 -19.82 16.90 -6.18
C PHE A 14 -20.21 15.96 -7.35
N LEU A 15 -19.86 14.68 -7.26
CA LEU A 15 -20.20 13.69 -8.29
C LEU A 15 -21.71 13.48 -8.42
N LEU A 16 -22.45 13.51 -7.30
CA LEU A 16 -23.90 13.45 -7.32
C LEU A 16 -24.50 14.65 -8.07
N SER A 17 -24.02 15.87 -7.77
CA SER A 17 -24.50 17.08 -8.46
C SER A 17 -24.19 17.03 -9.96
N GLU A 18 -23.03 16.52 -10.35
CA GLU A 18 -22.65 16.32 -11.75
C GLU A 18 -23.60 15.32 -12.45
N ILE A 19 -23.84 14.14 -11.82
CA ILE A 19 -24.78 13.14 -12.35
C ILE A 19 -26.17 13.73 -12.54
N LEU A 20 -26.70 14.45 -11.55
CA LEU A 20 -28.03 15.06 -11.63
C LEU A 20 -28.10 16.16 -12.70
N LEU A 21 -27.09 17.01 -12.81
CA LEU A 21 -27.02 18.07 -13.80
C LEU A 21 -26.99 17.51 -15.23
N VAL A 22 -26.12 16.51 -15.47
CA VAL A 22 -26.02 15.88 -16.79
C VAL A 22 -27.31 15.13 -17.12
N ASN A 23 -27.94 14.42 -16.17
CA ASN A 23 -29.24 13.78 -16.39
C ASN A 23 -30.33 14.79 -16.72
N ALA A 24 -30.39 15.95 -16.04
CA ALA A 24 -31.35 17.01 -16.33
C ALA A 24 -31.14 17.58 -17.75
N LEU A 25 -29.88 17.77 -18.16
CA LEU A 25 -29.56 18.23 -19.49
C LEU A 25 -29.98 17.22 -20.58
N ILE A 26 -29.77 15.94 -20.34
CA ILE A 26 -30.18 14.85 -21.24
C ILE A 26 -31.72 14.80 -21.32
N ALA A 27 -32.42 14.94 -20.20
CA ALA A 27 -33.89 14.91 -20.15
C ALA A 27 -34.54 16.00 -21.03
N VAL A 28 -33.96 17.21 -21.07
CA VAL A 28 -34.44 18.32 -21.87
C VAL A 28 -34.07 18.16 -23.37
N ASN A 29 -32.99 17.43 -23.69
CA ASN A 29 -32.45 17.31 -25.05
C ASN A 29 -32.65 15.93 -25.68
N GLY A 30 -33.84 15.37 -25.59
CA GLY A 30 -34.17 14.09 -26.24
C GLY A 30 -34.23 12.88 -25.30
N ALA A 31 -34.11 13.12 -23.99
CA ALA A 31 -34.28 12.12 -22.94
C ALA A 31 -33.51 10.80 -23.23
N ALA A 32 -34.15 9.65 -23.09
CA ALA A 32 -33.55 8.33 -23.20
C ALA A 32 -32.95 8.01 -24.60
N THR A 33 -33.26 8.80 -25.65
CA THR A 33 -32.70 8.61 -26.98
C THR A 33 -31.44 9.46 -27.23
N ASN A 34 -31.01 10.26 -26.25
CA ASN A 34 -29.87 11.14 -26.39
C ASN A 34 -28.55 10.37 -26.34
N PRO A 35 -27.70 10.45 -27.38
CA PRO A 35 -26.41 9.76 -27.42
C PRO A 35 -25.41 10.23 -26.33
N PHE A 36 -25.63 11.41 -25.74
CA PHE A 36 -24.79 11.94 -24.67
C PHE A 36 -24.98 11.23 -23.34
N SER A 37 -25.89 10.26 -23.22
CA SER A 37 -26.02 9.42 -22.02
C SER A 37 -24.69 8.72 -21.65
N ALA A 38 -23.82 8.44 -22.60
CA ALA A 38 -22.48 7.89 -22.37
C ALA A 38 -21.57 8.81 -21.52
N VAL A 39 -21.83 10.12 -21.49
CA VAL A 39 -21.05 11.09 -20.66
C VAL A 39 -21.20 10.77 -19.17
N LEU A 40 -22.34 10.19 -18.75
CA LEU A 40 -22.58 9.76 -17.35
C LEU A 40 -21.66 8.62 -16.89
N LEU A 41 -20.95 7.96 -17.82
CA LEU A 41 -19.94 6.96 -17.45
C LEU A 41 -18.72 7.61 -16.78
N ILE A 42 -18.40 8.88 -17.08
CA ILE A 42 -17.25 9.58 -16.51
C ILE A 42 -17.39 9.75 -14.99
N PRO A 43 -18.45 10.40 -14.45
CA PRO A 43 -18.64 10.50 -13.00
C PRO A 43 -18.80 9.12 -12.32
N THR A 44 -19.34 8.12 -13.02
CA THR A 44 -19.41 6.75 -12.52
C THR A 44 -18.03 6.14 -12.33
N VAL A 45 -17.14 6.26 -13.30
CA VAL A 45 -15.73 5.80 -13.20
C VAL A 45 -15.03 6.51 -12.05
N LEU A 46 -15.16 7.84 -11.97
CA LEU A 46 -14.55 8.63 -10.89
C LEU A 46 -15.08 8.23 -9.51
N ALA A 47 -16.37 7.93 -9.39
CA ALA A 47 -16.96 7.45 -8.15
C ALA A 47 -16.29 6.13 -7.70
N PHE A 48 -16.16 5.15 -8.59
CA PHE A 48 -15.49 3.88 -8.27
C PHE A 48 -13.98 4.01 -8.03
N MET A 49 -13.33 5.03 -8.59
CA MET A 49 -11.90 5.30 -8.32
C MET A 49 -11.66 6.02 -6.99
N LEU A 50 -12.50 6.99 -6.63
CA LEU A 50 -12.23 7.94 -5.54
C LEU A 50 -12.97 7.62 -4.24
N LEU A 51 -14.15 6.97 -4.33
CA LEU A 51 -15.03 6.74 -3.18
C LEU A 51 -14.94 5.28 -2.67
N PRO A 52 -15.36 5.04 -1.41
CA PRO A 52 -15.65 3.70 -0.93
C PRO A 52 -16.74 3.02 -1.80
N TYR A 53 -16.64 1.72 -1.99
CA TYR A 53 -17.51 0.97 -2.93
C TYR A 53 -19.01 1.16 -2.69
N ALA A 54 -19.44 1.32 -1.42
CA ALA A 54 -20.85 1.55 -1.07
C ALA A 54 -21.38 2.87 -1.65
N TYR A 55 -20.62 3.95 -1.53
CA TYR A 55 -20.98 5.26 -2.10
C TYR A 55 -20.94 5.25 -3.63
N ALA A 56 -19.95 4.60 -4.22
CA ALA A 56 -19.85 4.46 -5.66
C ALA A 56 -21.02 3.65 -6.24
N ALA A 57 -21.39 2.56 -5.59
CA ALA A 57 -22.56 1.76 -5.97
C ALA A 57 -23.89 2.55 -5.82
N LEU A 58 -24.03 3.35 -4.76
CA LEU A 58 -25.17 4.23 -4.59
C LEU A 58 -25.28 5.26 -5.73
N LEU A 59 -24.17 5.91 -6.10
CA LEU A 59 -24.14 6.86 -7.21
C LEU A 59 -24.47 6.20 -8.55
N LEU A 60 -23.97 4.99 -8.78
CA LEU A 60 -24.37 4.20 -9.95
C LEU A 60 -25.87 3.91 -9.98
N LEU A 61 -26.44 3.49 -8.85
CA LEU A 61 -27.90 3.26 -8.73
C LEU A 61 -28.70 4.53 -9.01
N VAL A 62 -28.27 5.68 -8.46
CA VAL A 62 -28.90 6.98 -8.73
C VAL A 62 -28.82 7.32 -10.22
N SER A 63 -27.66 7.13 -10.85
CA SER A 63 -27.49 7.39 -12.28
C SER A 63 -28.39 6.51 -13.15
N VAL A 64 -28.46 5.20 -12.84
CA VAL A 64 -29.34 4.25 -13.56
C VAL A 64 -30.81 4.58 -13.32
N ALA A 65 -31.21 4.90 -12.08
CA ALA A 65 -32.60 5.27 -11.76
C ALA A 65 -33.03 6.57 -12.48
N ALA A 66 -32.12 7.55 -12.53
CA ALA A 66 -32.36 8.80 -13.25
C ALA A 66 -32.52 8.57 -14.77
N GLN A 67 -31.70 7.70 -15.37
CA GLN A 67 -31.85 7.31 -16.78
C GLN A 67 -33.17 6.52 -17.02
N ALA A 68 -33.51 5.59 -16.13
CA ALA A 68 -34.73 4.82 -16.25
C ALA A 68 -36.01 5.71 -16.09
N SER A 69 -35.98 6.75 -15.25
CA SER A 69 -37.09 7.68 -15.09
C SER A 69 -37.42 8.48 -16.35
N GLN A 70 -36.43 8.71 -17.22
CA GLN A 70 -36.62 9.38 -18.51
C GLN A 70 -37.49 8.57 -19.49
N LEU A 71 -37.56 7.23 -19.31
CA LEU A 71 -38.44 6.39 -20.09
C LEU A 71 -39.92 6.66 -19.76
N LEU A 72 -40.21 6.95 -18.48
CA LEU A 72 -41.55 7.31 -18.05
C LEU A 72 -42.03 8.65 -18.65
N LEU A 73 -41.12 9.63 -18.72
CA LEU A 73 -41.41 10.93 -19.33
C LEU A 73 -41.68 10.80 -20.85
N LEU A 74 -40.99 9.89 -21.53
CA LEU A 74 -41.24 9.62 -22.95
C LEU A 74 -42.60 8.92 -23.18
N SER A 75 -43.05 8.05 -22.28
CA SER A 75 -44.31 7.32 -22.43
C SER A 75 -45.55 8.24 -22.33
N GLU A 76 -45.49 9.30 -21.52
CA GLU A 76 -46.60 10.28 -21.42
C GLU A 76 -46.77 11.14 -22.68
N HIS A 77 -45.68 11.40 -23.42
CA HIS A 77 -45.73 12.19 -24.66
C HIS A 77 -45.92 11.33 -25.91
N ALA A 78 -45.82 9.99 -25.80
CA ALA A 78 -45.81 9.05 -26.92
C ALA A 78 -47.20 8.51 -27.32
N HIS A 79 -48.29 9.05 -26.81
CA HIS A 79 -49.64 8.57 -27.19
C HIS A 79 -49.96 8.67 -28.70
N HIS A 80 -49.03 9.20 -29.53
CA HIS A 80 -49.21 9.32 -30.98
C HIS A 80 -48.08 8.86 -31.89
N HIS A 81 -46.93 8.35 -31.34
CA HIS A 81 -45.81 7.97 -32.20
C HIS A 81 -45.13 6.64 -31.82
N ASN A 82 -45.26 5.67 -32.73
CA ASN A 82 -44.36 4.53 -33.06
C ASN A 82 -43.77 3.69 -31.92
N ALA A 83 -44.18 2.43 -31.84
CA ALA A 83 -43.62 1.33 -31.06
C ALA A 83 -42.05 1.22 -31.24
N ASN A 84 -41.51 1.64 -32.39
CA ASN A 84 -40.08 1.66 -32.69
C ASN A 84 -39.26 2.63 -31.81
N MET A 85 -39.81 3.78 -31.40
CA MET A 85 -39.09 4.75 -30.54
C MET A 85 -38.97 4.22 -29.10
N VAL A 86 -39.97 3.55 -28.58
CA VAL A 86 -39.94 2.94 -27.23
C VAL A 86 -38.94 1.81 -27.20
N GLY A 87 -38.89 0.96 -28.22
CA GLY A 87 -37.90 -0.12 -28.32
C GLY A 87 -36.45 0.40 -28.41
N HIS A 88 -36.26 1.49 -29.16
CA HIS A 88 -34.92 2.12 -29.27
C HIS A 88 -34.45 2.72 -27.94
N SER A 89 -35.28 3.43 -27.21
CA SER A 89 -34.94 4.02 -25.92
C SER A 89 -34.68 2.95 -24.84
N GLN A 90 -35.43 1.84 -24.84
CA GLN A 90 -35.15 0.70 -23.96
C GLN A 90 -33.78 0.06 -24.25
N ALA A 91 -33.45 -0.10 -25.53
CA ALA A 91 -32.15 -0.63 -25.92
C ALA A 91 -30.98 0.29 -25.51
N MET A 92 -31.15 1.62 -25.60
CA MET A 92 -30.15 2.57 -25.16
C MET A 92 -29.94 2.55 -23.64
N ILE A 93 -31.01 2.49 -22.85
CA ILE A 93 -30.91 2.37 -21.38
C ILE A 93 -30.26 1.04 -20.99
N ALA A 94 -30.67 -0.07 -21.63
CA ALA A 94 -30.06 -1.36 -21.39
C ALA A 94 -28.56 -1.35 -21.70
N GLY A 95 -28.17 -0.75 -22.85
CA GLY A 95 -26.77 -0.56 -23.23
C GLY A 95 -26.01 0.29 -22.19
N PHE A 96 -26.59 1.37 -21.70
CA PHE A 96 -25.98 2.19 -20.66
C PHE A 96 -25.78 1.39 -19.36
N VAL A 97 -26.78 0.64 -18.90
CA VAL A 97 -26.70 -0.18 -17.69
C VAL A 97 -25.61 -1.24 -17.82
N ILE A 98 -25.61 -2.00 -18.92
CA ILE A 98 -24.62 -3.04 -19.18
C ILE A 98 -23.20 -2.45 -19.20
N THR A 99 -23.01 -1.35 -19.92
CA THR A 99 -21.72 -0.68 -20.01
C THR A 99 -21.27 -0.12 -18.68
N SER A 100 -22.17 0.50 -17.90
CA SER A 100 -21.87 1.03 -16.57
C SER A 100 -21.43 -0.05 -15.59
N VAL A 101 -22.15 -1.18 -15.59
CA VAL A 101 -21.82 -2.33 -14.72
C VAL A 101 -20.48 -2.93 -15.14
N LEU A 102 -20.25 -3.12 -16.45
CA LEU A 102 -18.99 -3.66 -16.96
C LEU A 102 -17.80 -2.76 -16.56
N ILE A 103 -17.92 -1.46 -16.75
CA ILE A 103 -16.89 -0.49 -16.36
C ILE A 103 -16.67 -0.53 -14.84
N ALA A 104 -17.74 -0.56 -14.04
CA ALA A 104 -17.63 -0.64 -12.59
C ALA A 104 -16.85 -1.89 -12.14
N VAL A 105 -17.14 -3.05 -12.74
CA VAL A 105 -16.41 -4.30 -12.46
C VAL A 105 -14.93 -4.18 -12.83
N ILE A 106 -14.63 -3.63 -14.01
CA ILE A 106 -13.26 -3.44 -14.48
C ILE A 106 -12.49 -2.50 -13.52
N VAL A 107 -13.07 -1.36 -13.15
CA VAL A 107 -12.44 -0.38 -12.26
C VAL A 107 -12.19 -0.98 -10.87
N VAL A 108 -13.17 -1.70 -10.31
CA VAL A 108 -13.03 -2.40 -9.02
C VAL A 108 -11.91 -3.46 -9.09
N TYR A 109 -11.83 -4.21 -10.18
CA TYR A 109 -10.78 -5.20 -10.40
C TYR A 109 -9.40 -4.55 -10.41
N PHE A 110 -9.19 -3.51 -11.21
CA PHE A 110 -7.91 -2.80 -11.29
C PHE A 110 -7.53 -2.13 -9.96
N ARG A 111 -8.49 -1.50 -9.27
CA ARG A 111 -8.27 -0.90 -7.97
C ARG A 111 -7.81 -1.92 -6.93
N ARG A 112 -8.42 -3.12 -6.92
CA ARG A 112 -7.98 -4.22 -6.05
C ARG A 112 -6.59 -4.71 -6.40
N GLN A 113 -6.27 -4.80 -7.69
CA GLN A 113 -4.97 -5.24 -8.16
C GLN A 113 -3.86 -4.25 -7.80
N ILE A 114 -4.10 -2.94 -7.96
CA ILE A 114 -3.15 -1.89 -7.53
C ILE A 114 -2.93 -1.96 -6.02
N ALA A 115 -4.01 -2.04 -5.22
CA ALA A 115 -3.90 -2.13 -3.77
C ALA A 115 -3.14 -3.38 -3.28
N ARG A 116 -3.21 -4.50 -4.01
CA ARG A 116 -2.40 -5.70 -3.71
C ARG A 116 -0.93 -5.44 -3.99
N ARG A 117 -0.61 -4.91 -5.18
CA ARG A 117 0.78 -4.59 -5.56
C ARG A 117 1.45 -3.60 -4.61
N GLU A 118 0.71 -2.58 -4.14
CA GLU A 118 1.21 -1.63 -3.15
C GLU A 118 1.58 -2.32 -1.82
N ARG A 119 0.76 -3.26 -1.36
CA ARG A 119 1.05 -4.05 -0.14
C ARG A 119 2.28 -4.92 -0.31
N ASP A 120 2.39 -5.61 -1.46
CA ASP A 120 3.55 -6.47 -1.76
C ASP A 120 4.85 -5.65 -1.80
N LEU A 121 4.82 -4.48 -2.43
CA LEU A 121 5.94 -3.55 -2.46
C LEU A 121 6.31 -3.00 -1.07
N GLN A 122 5.32 -2.71 -0.21
CA GLN A 122 5.57 -2.29 1.16
C GLN A 122 6.24 -3.40 1.97
N GLN A 123 5.76 -4.65 1.86
CA GLN A 123 6.37 -5.79 2.53
C GLN A 123 7.82 -6.05 2.08
N LEU A 124 8.09 -5.92 0.78
CA LEU A 124 9.45 -6.04 0.25
C LEU A 124 10.37 -4.94 0.80
N ARG A 125 9.90 -3.69 0.84
CA ARG A 125 10.66 -2.57 1.43
C ARG A 125 10.96 -2.77 2.92
N GLU A 126 9.96 -3.24 3.68
CA GLU A 126 10.15 -3.53 5.11
C GLU A 126 11.20 -4.64 5.33
N ARG A 127 11.19 -5.68 4.49
CA ARG A 127 12.21 -6.73 4.52
C ARG A 127 13.59 -6.17 4.18
N GLN A 128 13.72 -5.40 3.11
CA GLN A 128 14.98 -4.78 2.72
C GLN A 128 15.56 -3.89 3.83
N LEU A 129 14.73 -3.03 4.45
CA LEU A 129 15.16 -2.17 5.55
C LEU A 129 15.64 -3.00 6.76
N ARG A 130 14.94 -4.06 7.11
CA ARG A 130 15.35 -4.97 8.18
C ARG A 130 16.67 -5.64 7.86
N ASP A 131 16.82 -6.05 6.63
CA ASP A 131 18.03 -6.68 6.14
C ASP A 131 19.24 -5.73 6.15
N GLU A 132 19.06 -4.48 5.75
CA GLU A 132 20.08 -3.44 5.83
C GLU A 132 20.47 -3.15 7.29
N GLN A 133 19.48 -3.09 8.20
CA GLN A 133 19.75 -2.90 9.63
C GLN A 133 20.56 -4.05 10.23
N LEU A 134 20.20 -5.30 9.92
CA LEU A 134 20.94 -6.47 10.38
C LEU A 134 22.39 -6.47 9.84
N LEU A 135 22.57 -6.08 8.57
CA LEU A 135 23.92 -5.96 7.99
C LEU A 135 24.74 -4.88 8.69
N ALA A 136 24.13 -3.73 8.95
CA ALA A 136 24.81 -2.64 9.65
C ALA A 136 25.23 -3.05 11.07
N ILE A 137 24.34 -3.74 11.80
CA ILE A 137 24.64 -4.26 13.15
C ILE A 137 25.76 -5.30 13.08
N GLY A 138 25.68 -6.26 12.15
CA GLY A 138 26.72 -7.29 11.98
C GLY A 138 28.09 -6.71 11.62
N THR A 139 28.11 -5.70 10.74
CA THR A 139 29.35 -5.01 10.37
C THR A 139 29.93 -4.22 11.54
N ALA A 140 29.09 -3.46 12.26
CA ALA A 140 29.50 -2.72 13.44
C ALA A 140 30.02 -3.63 14.56
N ALA A 141 29.36 -4.76 14.80
CA ALA A 141 29.80 -5.75 15.79
C ALA A 141 31.15 -6.39 15.43
N ALA A 142 31.37 -6.71 14.14
CA ALA A 142 32.64 -7.25 13.68
C ALA A 142 33.76 -6.23 13.83
N GLN A 143 33.52 -4.96 13.44
CA GLN A 143 34.48 -3.88 13.61
C GLN A 143 34.81 -3.63 15.08
N PHE A 144 33.79 -3.53 15.94
CA PHE A 144 33.98 -3.38 17.39
C PHE A 144 34.82 -4.50 17.98
N THR A 145 34.54 -5.75 17.61
CA THR A 145 35.31 -6.91 18.09
C THR A 145 36.77 -6.83 17.67
N HIS A 146 37.05 -6.41 16.45
CA HIS A 146 38.41 -6.21 15.96
C HIS A 146 39.15 -5.11 16.71
N ASP A 147 38.50 -3.95 16.91
CA ASP A 147 39.12 -2.79 17.53
C ASP A 147 39.36 -2.99 19.04
N VAL A 148 38.56 -3.83 19.70
CA VAL A 148 38.77 -4.20 21.12
C VAL A 148 39.71 -5.40 21.28
N ALA A 149 39.78 -6.29 20.32
CA ALA A 149 40.70 -7.45 20.37
C ALA A 149 42.17 -7.04 20.46
N THR A 150 42.59 -6.00 19.73
CA THR A 150 43.98 -5.53 19.71
C THR A 150 44.47 -5.04 21.09
N PRO A 151 43.80 -4.08 21.78
CA PRO A 151 44.18 -3.66 23.13
C PRO A 151 44.02 -4.79 24.16
N ALA A 152 42.99 -5.65 24.00
CA ALA A 152 42.83 -6.82 24.88
C ALA A 152 44.00 -7.78 24.78
N GLN A 153 44.56 -8.01 23.56
CA GLN A 153 45.74 -8.82 23.38
C GLN A 153 46.97 -8.22 24.10
N SER A 154 47.13 -6.88 23.99
CA SER A 154 48.24 -6.19 24.67
C SER A 154 48.12 -6.30 26.20
N ILE A 155 46.91 -6.16 26.75
CA ILE A 155 46.70 -6.34 28.19
C ILE A 155 46.97 -7.78 28.61
N LYS A 156 46.60 -8.77 27.78
CA LYS A 156 46.92 -10.18 28.04
C LYS A 156 48.40 -10.42 28.18
N PHE A 157 49.22 -9.91 27.26
CA PHE A 157 50.68 -10.04 27.34
C PHE A 157 51.28 -9.40 28.59
N LEU A 158 50.82 -8.20 28.97
CA LEU A 158 51.26 -7.56 30.19
C LEU A 158 50.89 -8.36 31.46
N LEU A 159 49.71 -8.98 31.47
CA LEU A 159 49.31 -9.86 32.59
C LEU A 159 50.09 -11.16 32.62
N GLU A 160 50.44 -11.75 31.48
CA GLU A 160 51.29 -12.95 31.39
C GLU A 160 52.69 -12.63 31.87
N GLU A 161 53.29 -11.51 31.45
CA GLU A 161 54.62 -11.04 31.92
C GLU A 161 54.61 -10.81 33.46
N ALA A 162 53.58 -10.17 34.00
CA ALA A 162 53.43 -9.95 35.44
C ALA A 162 53.24 -11.23 36.25
N ASN A 163 52.70 -12.30 35.64
CA ASN A 163 52.55 -13.60 36.29
C ASN A 163 53.87 -14.40 36.36
N GLU A 164 54.85 -14.10 35.51
CA GLU A 164 56.15 -14.75 35.52
C GLU A 164 57.10 -14.21 36.61
N ASP A 165 56.72 -13.10 37.26
CA ASP A 165 57.48 -12.54 38.37
C ASP A 165 57.57 -13.50 39.56
N ALA A 166 58.70 -13.58 40.20
CA ALA A 166 58.95 -14.45 41.38
C ALA A 166 58.04 -14.15 42.59
N HIS A 167 57.48 -12.92 42.64
CA HIS A 167 56.55 -12.47 43.68
C HIS A 167 55.37 -11.70 43.05
N PRO A 168 54.41 -12.37 42.43
CA PRO A 168 53.28 -11.70 41.78
C PRO A 168 52.43 -10.93 42.84
N PRO A 169 52.01 -9.68 42.51
CA PRO A 169 51.21 -8.87 43.41
C PRO A 169 49.84 -9.48 43.66
N ALA A 170 49.30 -9.34 44.86
CA ALA A 170 48.01 -9.93 45.26
C ALA A 170 46.77 -9.51 44.41
N TRP A 171 46.86 -8.37 43.74
CA TRP A 171 45.83 -7.87 42.82
C TRP A 171 45.84 -8.56 41.43
N LEU A 172 46.90 -9.27 41.09
CA LEU A 172 47.05 -9.86 39.73
C LEU A 172 46.03 -11.00 39.47
N ALA A 173 45.83 -11.89 40.46
CA ALA A 173 44.90 -13.01 40.33
C ALA A 173 43.45 -12.54 40.09
N PRO A 174 42.87 -11.61 40.87
CA PRO A 174 41.54 -11.12 40.61
C PRO A 174 41.42 -10.31 39.27
N LEU A 175 42.49 -9.64 38.83
CA LEU A 175 42.52 -8.94 37.57
C LEU A 175 42.48 -9.92 36.37
N ASN A 176 43.24 -11.00 36.42
CA ASN A 176 43.22 -12.09 35.45
C ASN A 176 41.82 -12.69 35.27
N ILE A 177 41.11 -12.91 36.36
CA ILE A 177 39.74 -13.44 36.33
C ILE A 177 38.80 -12.47 35.59
N GLN A 178 38.88 -11.17 35.86
CA GLN A 178 38.05 -10.17 35.16
C GLN A 178 38.41 -10.03 33.69
N PHE A 179 39.69 -10.10 33.37
CA PHE A 179 40.15 -10.04 31.99
C PHE A 179 39.68 -11.26 31.19
N GLN A 180 39.73 -12.45 31.75
CA GLN A 180 39.19 -13.66 31.13
C GLN A 180 37.67 -13.52 30.83
N ARG A 181 36.91 -12.91 31.73
CA ARG A 181 35.49 -12.64 31.49
C ARG A 181 35.30 -11.71 30.29
N ILE A 182 36.09 -10.64 30.18
CA ILE A 182 36.04 -9.74 29.02
C ILE A 182 36.37 -10.49 27.72
N GLN A 183 37.40 -11.32 27.73
CA GLN A 183 37.74 -12.13 26.54
C GLN A 183 36.63 -13.08 26.13
N ASN A 184 35.98 -13.76 27.09
CA ASN A 184 34.85 -14.64 26.80
C ASN A 184 33.68 -13.87 26.17
N HIS A 185 33.32 -12.70 26.71
CA HIS A 185 32.28 -11.86 26.14
C HIS A 185 32.62 -11.38 24.72
N LEU A 186 33.86 -11.00 24.45
CA LEU A 186 34.30 -10.62 23.10
C LEU A 186 34.20 -11.80 22.12
N GLN A 187 34.50 -12.99 22.57
CA GLN A 187 34.36 -14.21 21.76
C GLN A 187 32.90 -14.53 21.45
N ASP A 188 32.02 -14.41 22.44
CA ASP A 188 30.57 -14.59 22.27
C ASP A 188 30.01 -13.58 21.22
N TRP A 189 30.40 -12.31 21.32
CA TRP A 189 30.02 -11.29 20.35
C TRP A 189 30.51 -11.58 18.94
N ARG A 190 31.72 -12.11 18.81
CA ARG A 190 32.28 -12.52 17.51
C ARG A 190 31.47 -13.65 16.89
N LEU A 191 31.10 -14.65 17.67
CA LEU A 191 30.26 -15.77 17.20
C LEU A 191 28.90 -15.30 16.71
N ILE A 192 28.25 -14.38 17.46
CA ILE A 192 26.97 -13.78 17.06
C ILE A 192 27.10 -13.00 15.76
N ALA A 193 28.17 -12.20 15.61
CA ALA A 193 28.41 -11.43 14.40
C ALA A 193 28.67 -12.34 13.17
N ASP A 194 29.39 -13.43 13.34
CA ASP A 194 29.68 -14.40 12.29
C ASP A 194 28.44 -15.22 11.92
N ASP A 195 27.58 -15.56 12.88
CA ASP A 195 26.30 -16.26 12.63
C ASP A 195 25.32 -15.38 11.82
N ILE A 196 25.19 -14.11 12.18
CA ILE A 196 24.39 -13.13 11.42
C ILE A 196 24.91 -13.02 9.96
N ARG A 197 26.23 -13.08 9.77
CA ARG A 197 26.83 -13.03 8.43
C ARG A 197 26.61 -14.33 7.66
N ALA A 198 26.70 -15.49 8.31
CA ALA A 198 26.57 -16.81 7.70
C ALA A 198 25.12 -17.11 7.28
N GLN A 199 24.13 -16.77 8.10
CA GLN A 199 22.71 -16.92 7.75
C GLN A 199 22.37 -16.20 6.44
N ARG A 200 22.95 -15.05 6.17
CA ARG A 200 22.74 -14.31 4.93
C ARG A 200 23.34 -14.97 3.70
N LEU A 201 24.49 -15.58 3.80
CA LEU A 201 25.10 -16.28 2.67
C LEU A 201 24.29 -17.50 2.22
N HIS A 202 23.46 -18.04 3.11
CA HIS A 202 22.52 -19.15 2.80
C HIS A 202 21.22 -18.69 2.13
N GLU A 203 20.74 -17.48 2.40
CA GLU A 203 19.50 -16.94 1.79
C GLU A 203 19.70 -16.46 0.33
N TYR A 204 20.93 -16.23 -0.10
CA TYR A 204 21.27 -15.80 -1.47
C TYR A 204 21.71 -16.94 -2.42
N LYS A 205 21.61 -18.20 -1.98
CA LYS A 205 21.80 -19.40 -2.83
C LYS A 205 20.45 -20.07 -3.12
#